data_66bbf8baf737ae91a110a89d21211027
#
_entry.id   66bbf8baf737ae91a110a89d21211027
#
_cell.length_a   1.000
_cell.length_b   1.000
_cell.length_c   1.000
_cell.angle_alpha   90.00
_cell.angle_beta   90.00
_cell.angle_gamma   90.00
#
_symmetry.space_group_name_H-M   'P 1'
#
loop_
_entity.id
_entity.type
_entity.pdbx_description
1 polymer ?
#
loop_
_entity_poly.entity_id
_entity_poly.type
_entity_poly.pdbx_seq_one_letter_code
_entity_poly.pdbx_strand_id
1 'polypeptide(L)'
;CDFYGYNGYQSVYDQDFHKWKKDQSKMGDVAQYQSRAFYKYKRDLFRFAADMEGTIWKNIKWNAGVGVLGYMIDECDINMLNGKKEYDPNIPLADQKAMNDQVEGLYEKYEKWGLINQNEAKGGWHPYLRAGVTYDSRDQRTCPTKGIYADAFFTYTAAFNAKYGQQAAAGYNHLQFNFNFRHYVPLYRDRVTFAYRLGTQNNIAGKSPFYMNTYLNTLFIQRVMYEGLGGANSLRGIMRNRILANGFAYANVELRAKVVKFDIGKQHFYIGLAPCFDLGLITQPYDLDFEVVKAAYAVDKDPLKRDLNEYF
;
A
#
# COMPACT_ATOMS: atom_id res chain seq x y z
N CYS A 1 -9.76 -5.46 0.62
CA CYS A 1 -8.92 -4.26 0.54
C CYS A 1 -9.79 -3.03 0.39
N ASP A 2 -9.35 -1.94 0.96
CA ASP A 2 -10.04 -0.66 0.80
C ASP A 2 -9.40 0.09 -0.36
N PHE A 3 -10.21 0.55 -1.29
CA PHE A 3 -9.78 1.44 -2.35
C PHE A 3 -10.16 2.86 -1.93
N TYR A 4 -9.16 3.66 -1.68
CA TYR A 4 -9.35 5.07 -1.35
C TYR A 4 -8.75 5.88 -2.48
N GLY A 5 -9.50 6.80 -3.00
CA GLY A 5 -8.99 7.79 -3.92
C GLY A 5 -7.87 8.63 -3.28
N TYR A 6 -7.30 9.51 -4.03
CA TYR A 6 -6.08 10.23 -3.71
C TYR A 6 -6.10 11.01 -2.39
N ASN A 7 -7.24 11.53 -1.96
CA ASN A 7 -7.30 12.47 -0.84
C ASN A 7 -8.44 12.20 0.13
N GLY A 8 -8.17 11.41 1.16
CA GLY A 8 -9.02 11.50 2.34
C GLY A 8 -10.40 10.86 2.26
N TYR A 9 -10.61 9.95 1.34
CA TYR A 9 -11.86 9.22 1.18
C TYR A 9 -12.39 8.64 2.49
N GLN A 10 -11.50 8.15 3.34
CA GLN A 10 -11.91 7.63 4.63
C GLN A 10 -12.52 8.70 5.52
N SER A 11 -12.02 9.92 5.48
CA SER A 11 -12.59 11.02 6.25
C SER A 11 -14.01 11.38 5.78
N VAL A 12 -14.22 11.37 4.47
CA VAL A 12 -15.57 11.60 3.90
C VAL A 12 -16.50 10.46 4.29
N TYR A 13 -16.07 9.21 4.15
CA TYR A 13 -16.83 8.05 4.58
C TYR A 13 -17.16 8.08 6.07
N ASP A 14 -16.18 8.35 6.92
CA ASP A 14 -16.38 8.39 8.38
C ASP A 14 -17.34 9.53 8.76
N GLN A 15 -17.23 10.68 8.12
CA GLN A 15 -18.15 11.79 8.33
C GLN A 15 -19.58 11.45 7.91
N ASP A 16 -19.77 10.86 6.75
CA ASP A 16 -21.09 10.46 6.26
C ASP A 16 -21.70 9.36 7.13
N PHE A 17 -20.92 8.37 7.50
CA PHE A 17 -21.38 7.30 8.38
C PHE A 17 -21.78 7.82 9.76
N HIS A 18 -20.98 8.69 10.36
CA HIS A 18 -21.31 9.28 11.65
C HIS A 18 -22.50 10.21 11.59
N LYS A 19 -22.63 10.97 10.50
CA LYS A 19 -23.79 11.84 10.27
C LYS A 19 -25.07 11.02 10.10
N TRP A 20 -25.01 10.00 9.27
CA TRP A 20 -26.12 9.07 9.07
C TRP A 20 -26.53 8.34 10.36
N LYS A 21 -25.57 7.81 11.10
CA LYS A 21 -25.84 7.14 12.38
C LYS A 21 -26.49 8.03 13.42
N LYS A 22 -26.21 9.33 13.40
CA LYS A 22 -26.82 10.31 14.31
C LYS A 22 -28.24 10.71 13.87
N ASP A 23 -28.51 10.68 12.59
CA ASP A 23 -29.75 11.20 12.01
C ASP A 23 -30.62 10.06 11.43
N GLN A 24 -31.01 9.14 12.33
CA GLN A 24 -31.86 8.00 11.95
C GLN A 24 -33.22 8.41 11.38
N SER A 25 -33.65 9.68 11.56
CA SER A 25 -34.89 10.20 10.98
C SER A 25 -34.83 10.33 9.45
N LYS A 26 -33.65 10.26 8.85
CA LYS A 26 -33.42 10.37 7.41
C LYS A 26 -33.19 9.05 6.69
N MET A 27 -33.56 7.92 7.29
CA MET A 27 -33.42 6.60 6.69
C MET A 27 -34.16 6.41 5.35
N GLY A 28 -35.01 7.36 4.96
CA GLY A 28 -35.66 7.36 3.63
C GLY A 28 -34.83 7.99 2.52
N ASP A 29 -33.72 8.65 2.82
CA ASP A 29 -32.91 9.34 1.83
C ASP A 29 -31.62 8.52 1.55
N VAL A 30 -31.79 7.40 0.84
CA VAL A 30 -30.72 6.50 0.38
C VAL A 30 -29.67 7.25 -0.42
N ALA A 31 -30.04 8.41 -0.99
CA ALA A 31 -29.19 9.23 -1.82
C ALA A 31 -27.98 9.86 -1.09
N GLN A 32 -27.96 9.90 0.23
CA GLN A 32 -26.90 10.56 0.98
C GLN A 32 -25.94 9.60 1.69
N TYR A 33 -26.24 8.31 1.75
CA TYR A 33 -25.41 7.32 2.43
C TYR A 33 -24.72 6.38 1.45
N GLN A 34 -23.40 6.29 1.58
CA GLN A 34 -22.64 5.26 0.89
C GLN A 34 -22.11 4.25 1.90
N SER A 35 -22.44 2.99 1.68
CA SER A 35 -22.06 1.90 2.58
C SER A 35 -20.54 1.69 2.59
N ARG A 36 -20.04 1.00 3.62
CA ARG A 36 -18.62 0.58 3.66
C ARG A 36 -18.22 -0.26 2.42
N ALA A 37 -19.15 -0.99 1.83
CA ALA A 37 -18.92 -1.79 0.64
C ALA A 37 -18.56 -0.92 -0.57
N PHE A 38 -19.12 0.28 -0.67
CA PHE A 38 -18.81 1.23 -1.74
C PHE A 38 -17.32 1.51 -1.89
N TYR A 39 -16.58 1.62 -0.79
CA TYR A 39 -15.15 1.95 -0.77
C TYR A 39 -14.23 0.73 -0.83
N LYS A 40 -14.78 -0.47 -0.95
CA LYS A 40 -14.01 -1.71 -0.87
C LYS A 40 -14.06 -2.48 -2.16
N TYR A 41 -12.98 -3.18 -2.43
CA TYR A 41 -12.89 -4.18 -3.47
C TYR A 41 -12.21 -5.44 -2.92
N LYS A 42 -12.48 -6.57 -3.54
CA LYS A 42 -11.85 -7.83 -3.21
C LYS A 42 -10.53 -7.95 -3.96
N ARG A 43 -9.48 -8.35 -3.25
CA ARG A 43 -8.19 -8.64 -3.85
C ARG A 43 -7.61 -9.88 -3.21
N ASP A 44 -7.51 -10.93 -3.99
CA ASP A 44 -6.82 -12.15 -3.62
C ASP A 44 -5.41 -12.12 -4.23
N LEU A 45 -4.42 -12.56 -3.44
CA LEU A 45 -3.04 -12.61 -3.86
C LEU A 45 -2.48 -14.01 -3.67
N PHE A 46 -2.12 -14.64 -4.77
CA PHE A 46 -1.22 -15.78 -4.78
C PHE A 46 0.21 -15.30 -4.92
N ARG A 47 1.11 -15.86 -4.14
CA ARG A 47 2.53 -15.52 -4.21
C ARG A 47 3.40 -16.73 -4.03
N PHE A 48 4.31 -16.91 -4.99
CA PHE A 48 5.46 -17.79 -4.86
C PHE A 48 6.73 -16.99 -5.09
N ALA A 49 7.75 -17.21 -4.26
CA ALA A 49 9.04 -16.56 -4.40
C ALA A 49 10.17 -17.44 -3.87
N ALA A 50 11.29 -17.39 -4.54
CA ALA A 50 12.54 -18.00 -4.12
C ALA A 50 13.67 -16.96 -4.26
N ASP A 51 14.30 -16.63 -3.14
CA ASP A 51 15.39 -15.67 -3.08
C ASP A 51 16.66 -16.37 -2.58
N MET A 52 17.78 -16.03 -3.20
CA MET A 52 19.12 -16.51 -2.83
C MET A 52 20.02 -15.33 -2.50
N GLU A 53 20.87 -15.52 -1.52
CA GLU A 53 21.89 -14.55 -1.11
C GLU A 53 23.23 -15.24 -1.01
N GLY A 54 24.30 -14.62 -1.52
CA GLY A 54 25.64 -15.10 -1.37
C GLY A 54 26.63 -13.97 -1.04
N THR A 55 27.68 -14.28 -0.32
CA THR A 55 28.72 -13.32 0.02
C THR A 55 29.71 -13.15 -1.12
N ILE A 56 29.92 -11.92 -1.58
CA ILE A 56 30.98 -11.55 -2.53
C ILE A 56 32.26 -11.28 -1.77
N TRP A 57 32.20 -10.40 -0.77
CA TRP A 57 33.37 -10.01 0.02
C TRP A 57 32.92 -9.36 1.34
N LYS A 58 33.45 -9.86 2.47
CA LYS A 58 33.16 -9.32 3.82
C LYS A 58 31.69 -8.94 4.02
N ASN A 59 31.38 -7.66 3.91
CA ASN A 59 30.07 -7.07 4.14
C ASN A 59 29.22 -6.92 2.87
N ILE A 60 29.75 -7.31 1.71
CA ILE A 60 29.08 -7.20 0.41
C ILE A 60 28.50 -8.55 0.01
N LYS A 61 27.23 -8.54 -0.32
CA LYS A 61 26.48 -9.72 -0.74
C LYS A 61 25.79 -9.46 -2.07
N TRP A 62 25.70 -10.48 -2.90
CA TRP A 62 24.79 -10.49 -4.03
C TRP A 62 23.45 -11.12 -3.59
N ASN A 63 22.40 -10.73 -4.25
CA ASN A 63 21.09 -11.36 -4.10
C ASN A 63 20.45 -11.53 -5.46
N ALA A 64 19.75 -12.64 -5.63
CA ALA A 64 18.97 -12.95 -6.81
C ALA A 64 17.68 -13.64 -6.38
N GLY A 65 16.59 -13.35 -7.06
CA GLY A 65 15.30 -13.91 -6.73
C GLY A 65 14.43 -14.08 -7.96
N VAL A 66 13.57 -15.07 -7.88
CA VAL A 66 12.54 -15.36 -8.86
C VAL A 66 11.22 -15.54 -8.15
N GLY A 67 10.13 -15.18 -8.79
CA GLY A 67 8.84 -15.43 -8.20
C GLY A 67 7.70 -15.14 -9.14
N VAL A 68 6.51 -15.40 -8.66
CA VAL A 68 5.27 -15.08 -9.36
C VAL A 68 4.25 -14.50 -8.39
N LEU A 69 3.58 -13.45 -8.82
CA LEU A 69 2.47 -12.82 -8.12
C LEU A 69 1.21 -13.01 -8.98
N GLY A 70 0.18 -13.61 -8.41
CA GLY A 70 -1.12 -13.72 -9.05
C GLY A 70 -2.13 -12.86 -8.31
N TYR A 71 -2.61 -11.81 -8.96
CA TYR A 71 -3.65 -10.94 -8.43
C TYR A 71 -4.98 -11.27 -9.05
N MET A 72 -5.98 -11.47 -8.22
CA MET A 72 -7.37 -11.60 -8.61
C MET A 72 -8.15 -10.49 -7.95
N ILE A 73 -8.72 -9.61 -8.77
CA ILE A 73 -9.45 -8.43 -8.30
C ILE A 73 -10.90 -8.58 -8.73
N ASP A 74 -11.79 -8.35 -7.79
CA ASP A 74 -13.22 -8.49 -7.97
C ASP A 74 -13.98 -7.44 -7.14
N GLU A 75 -15.24 -7.32 -7.40
CA GLU A 75 -16.15 -6.52 -6.61
C GLU A 75 -16.16 -6.94 -5.15
N CYS A 76 -16.53 -6.03 -4.29
CA CYS A 76 -16.62 -6.34 -2.88
C CYS A 76 -17.83 -7.23 -2.58
N ASP A 77 -17.60 -8.45 -2.15
CA ASP A 77 -18.66 -9.28 -1.59
C ASP A 77 -19.07 -8.75 -0.22
N ILE A 78 -20.24 -8.17 -0.20
CA ILE A 78 -20.85 -7.58 1.01
C ILE A 78 -21.01 -8.62 2.11
N ASN A 79 -21.32 -9.86 1.77
CA ASN A 79 -21.47 -10.94 2.75
C ASN A 79 -20.13 -11.28 3.41
N MET A 80 -19.01 -11.13 2.72
CA MET A 80 -17.69 -11.29 3.30
C MET A 80 -17.30 -10.18 4.28
N LEU A 81 -17.77 -8.96 4.05
CA LEU A 81 -17.47 -7.84 4.97
C LEU A 81 -18.04 -8.03 6.35
N ASN A 82 -19.21 -8.63 6.43
CA ASN A 82 -19.94 -8.77 7.66
C ASN A 82 -19.73 -10.14 8.33
N GLY A 83 -18.98 -11.00 7.67
CA GLY A 83 -18.84 -12.39 8.09
C GLY A 83 -20.19 -13.06 8.16
N LYS A 84 -20.70 -13.68 9.01
CA LYS A 84 -22.09 -14.18 9.15
C LYS A 84 -22.94 -13.26 10.03
N LYS A 85 -22.48 -12.01 10.23
CA LYS A 85 -23.18 -11.06 11.10
C LYS A 85 -23.98 -10.09 10.25
N GLU A 86 -25.09 -9.70 10.77
CA GLU A 86 -25.90 -8.62 10.23
C GLU A 86 -25.08 -7.34 10.07
N TYR A 87 -25.42 -6.57 9.07
CA TYR A 87 -24.76 -5.30 8.75
C TYR A 87 -24.83 -4.32 9.93
N ASP A 88 -25.79 -3.46 9.90
CA ASP A 88 -26.12 -2.60 11.01
C ASP A 88 -27.36 -3.20 11.68
N PRO A 89 -27.32 -3.48 13.00
CA PRO A 89 -28.47 -4.03 13.70
C PRO A 89 -29.71 -3.11 13.65
N ASN A 90 -29.55 -1.86 13.25
CA ASN A 90 -30.64 -0.89 13.17
C ASN A 90 -31.26 -0.80 11.76
N ILE A 91 -30.70 -1.49 10.75
CA ILE A 91 -31.23 -1.50 9.38
C ILE A 91 -31.57 -2.94 8.98
N PRO A 92 -32.77 -3.21 8.49
CA PRO A 92 -33.12 -4.52 7.97
C PRO A 92 -32.14 -5.01 6.90
N LEU A 93 -31.72 -6.26 6.96
CA LEU A 93 -30.74 -6.85 6.05
C LEU A 93 -31.16 -6.72 4.57
N ALA A 94 -32.45 -6.84 4.31
CA ALA A 94 -33.02 -6.69 2.97
C ALA A 94 -32.82 -5.27 2.42
N ASP A 95 -33.00 -4.25 3.27
CA ASP A 95 -32.85 -2.85 2.86
C ASP A 95 -31.37 -2.51 2.64
N GLN A 96 -30.47 -3.00 3.50
CA GLN A 96 -29.05 -2.84 3.31
C GLN A 96 -28.55 -3.50 2.05
N LYS A 97 -29.04 -4.69 1.74
CA LYS A 97 -28.71 -5.39 0.49
C LYS A 97 -29.23 -4.62 -0.72
N ALA A 98 -30.47 -4.16 -0.68
CA ALA A 98 -31.05 -3.36 -1.76
C ALA A 98 -30.29 -2.05 -1.99
N MET A 99 -29.87 -1.38 -0.92
CA MET A 99 -29.05 -0.17 -0.99
C MET A 99 -27.68 -0.43 -1.64
N ASN A 100 -27.07 -1.57 -1.36
CA ASN A 100 -25.75 -1.92 -1.90
C ASN A 100 -25.82 -2.47 -3.34
N ASP A 101 -26.88 -3.20 -3.67
CA ASP A 101 -27.10 -3.77 -5.02
C ASP A 101 -27.49 -2.68 -6.06
N GLN A 102 -27.95 -1.53 -5.59
CA GLN A 102 -28.38 -0.41 -6.45
C GLN A 102 -27.27 0.60 -6.75
N VAL A 103 -26.17 0.57 -6.03
CA VAL A 103 -25.10 1.56 -6.13
C VAL A 103 -23.82 0.88 -6.59
N GLU A 104 -23.30 1.29 -7.75
CA GLU A 104 -21.96 0.89 -8.20
C GLU A 104 -20.94 1.24 -7.10
N GLY A 105 -20.01 0.33 -6.83
CA GLY A 105 -18.90 0.58 -5.95
C GLY A 105 -17.92 1.62 -6.51
N LEU A 106 -17.09 2.17 -5.65
CA LEU A 106 -16.08 3.16 -6.08
C LEU A 106 -15.09 2.55 -7.07
N TYR A 107 -14.80 1.27 -6.92
CA TYR A 107 -13.89 0.54 -7.80
C TYR A 107 -14.42 0.48 -9.23
N GLU A 108 -15.71 0.12 -9.41
CA GLU A 108 -16.38 0.04 -10.70
C GLU A 108 -16.50 1.43 -11.33
N LYS A 109 -16.76 2.45 -10.52
CA LYS A 109 -16.78 3.85 -11.00
C LYS A 109 -15.41 4.28 -11.52
N TYR A 110 -14.33 3.92 -10.83
CA TYR A 110 -12.99 4.24 -11.28
C TYR A 110 -12.59 3.51 -12.55
N GLU A 111 -13.05 2.27 -12.73
CA GLU A 111 -12.91 1.56 -14.00
C GLU A 111 -13.71 2.24 -15.10
N LYS A 112 -14.97 2.59 -14.83
CA LYS A 112 -15.88 3.26 -15.78
C LYS A 112 -15.38 4.65 -16.20
N TRP A 113 -14.79 5.40 -15.28
CA TRP A 113 -14.22 6.72 -15.57
C TRP A 113 -12.82 6.66 -16.17
N GLY A 114 -12.23 5.48 -16.32
CA GLY A 114 -10.89 5.30 -16.88
C GLY A 114 -9.75 5.64 -15.94
N LEU A 115 -10.01 5.82 -14.64
CA LEU A 115 -8.98 5.94 -13.62
C LEU A 115 -8.21 4.64 -13.46
N ILE A 116 -8.91 3.52 -13.57
CA ILE A 116 -8.35 2.19 -13.62
C ILE A 116 -8.55 1.68 -15.04
N ASN A 117 -7.46 1.30 -15.71
CA ASN A 117 -7.55 0.76 -17.04
C ASN A 117 -8.21 -0.62 -17.00
N GLN A 118 -9.15 -0.88 -17.92
CA GLN A 118 -9.85 -2.16 -18.02
C GLN A 118 -8.91 -3.36 -18.15
N ASN A 119 -7.73 -3.15 -18.75
CA ASN A 119 -6.72 -4.20 -18.91
C ASN A 119 -6.06 -4.63 -17.59
N GLU A 120 -6.13 -3.83 -16.55
CA GLU A 120 -5.58 -4.13 -15.22
C GLU A 120 -6.66 -4.38 -14.16
N ALA A 121 -7.91 -4.01 -14.42
CA ALA A 121 -8.98 -4.01 -13.43
C ALA A 121 -9.22 -5.38 -12.78
N LYS A 122 -9.07 -6.46 -13.49
CA LYS A 122 -9.30 -7.82 -12.97
C LYS A 122 -8.04 -8.51 -12.43
N GLY A 123 -6.90 -7.81 -12.43
CA GLY A 123 -5.63 -8.37 -11.97
C GLY A 123 -4.86 -9.10 -13.07
N GLY A 124 -4.00 -10.03 -12.69
CA GLY A 124 -3.17 -10.79 -13.62
C GLY A 124 -2.06 -11.57 -12.94
N TRP A 125 -1.27 -12.29 -13.74
CA TRP A 125 -0.10 -13.03 -13.29
C TRP A 125 1.17 -12.29 -13.64
N HIS A 126 2.05 -12.13 -12.66
CA HIS A 126 3.25 -11.32 -12.74
C HIS A 126 4.47 -12.12 -12.27
N PRO A 127 5.07 -12.93 -13.13
CA PRO A 127 6.38 -13.48 -12.84
C PRO A 127 7.41 -12.36 -12.81
N TYR A 128 8.36 -12.47 -11.89
CA TYR A 128 9.41 -11.50 -11.75
C TYR A 128 10.78 -12.13 -11.55
N LEU A 129 11.78 -11.40 -11.98
CA LEU A 129 13.19 -11.65 -11.70
C LEU A 129 13.74 -10.47 -10.91
N ARG A 130 14.55 -10.77 -9.92
CA ARG A 130 15.20 -9.77 -9.09
C ARG A 130 16.69 -10.04 -8.99
N ALA A 131 17.48 -8.98 -9.05
CA ALA A 131 18.92 -9.05 -8.83
C ALA A 131 19.43 -7.77 -8.18
N GLY A 132 20.37 -7.89 -7.27
CA GLY A 132 20.94 -6.75 -6.59
C GLY A 132 22.09 -7.05 -5.68
N VAL A 133 22.51 -6.03 -4.94
CA VAL A 133 23.60 -6.09 -3.99
C VAL A 133 23.19 -5.51 -2.65
N THR A 134 23.78 -6.03 -1.60
CA THR A 134 23.58 -5.57 -0.23
C THR A 134 24.93 -5.34 0.43
N TYR A 135 25.07 -4.21 1.11
CA TYR A 135 26.17 -3.93 2.03
C TYR A 135 25.63 -3.90 3.46
N ASP A 136 26.22 -4.67 4.35
CA ASP A 136 25.81 -4.73 5.76
C ASP A 136 26.99 -4.76 6.70
N SER A 137 27.27 -3.62 7.33
CA SER A 137 28.33 -3.46 8.34
C SER A 137 27.77 -3.16 9.73
N ARG A 138 26.48 -3.41 9.95
CA ARG A 138 25.84 -3.18 11.26
C ARG A 138 26.45 -4.07 12.32
N ASP A 139 26.55 -3.52 13.53
CA ASP A 139 26.97 -4.25 14.72
C ASP A 139 26.02 -5.41 15.07
N GLN A 140 24.73 -5.21 14.85
CA GLN A 140 23.68 -6.23 15.05
C GLN A 140 22.50 -6.00 14.11
N ARG A 141 21.78 -7.07 13.76
CA ARG A 141 20.62 -6.97 12.86
C ARG A 141 19.40 -6.36 13.54
N THR A 142 19.21 -6.68 14.82
CA THR A 142 18.08 -6.18 15.62
C THR A 142 18.55 -5.00 16.46
N CYS A 143 17.85 -3.85 16.36
CA CYS A 143 18.19 -2.62 17.08
C CYS A 143 19.66 -2.19 16.95
N PRO A 144 20.21 -2.05 15.72
CA PRO A 144 21.60 -1.67 15.52
C PRO A 144 21.90 -0.32 16.14
N THR A 145 23.11 -0.19 16.69
CA THR A 145 23.60 1.05 17.28
C THR A 145 24.68 1.71 16.43
N LYS A 146 25.33 0.93 15.55
CA LYS A 146 26.45 1.38 14.73
C LYS A 146 26.44 0.66 13.37
N GLY A 147 26.91 1.36 12.35
CA GLY A 147 27.17 0.79 11.03
C GLY A 147 26.13 1.16 9.98
N ILE A 148 26.33 0.62 8.81
CA ILE A 148 25.55 0.94 7.60
C ILE A 148 24.91 -0.35 7.08
N TYR A 149 23.69 -0.21 6.64
CA TYR A 149 23.00 -1.17 5.77
C TYR A 149 22.57 -0.45 4.49
N ALA A 150 22.92 -0.98 3.37
CA ALA A 150 22.45 -0.49 2.07
C ALA A 150 22.08 -1.65 1.16
N ASP A 151 20.97 -1.56 0.48
CA ASP A 151 20.58 -2.48 -0.57
C ASP A 151 20.16 -1.70 -1.82
N ALA A 152 20.55 -2.25 -2.97
CA ALA A 152 20.16 -1.75 -4.27
C ALA A 152 19.84 -2.93 -5.19
N PHE A 153 18.65 -2.94 -5.78
CA PHE A 153 18.24 -4.04 -6.63
C PHE A 153 17.29 -3.61 -7.72
N PHE A 154 17.28 -4.38 -8.78
CA PHE A 154 16.34 -4.27 -9.89
C PHE A 154 15.35 -5.42 -9.81
N THR A 155 14.10 -5.13 -10.14
CA THR A 155 13.05 -6.13 -10.30
C THR A 155 12.42 -5.94 -11.68
N TYR A 156 12.61 -6.92 -12.55
CA TYR A 156 11.87 -7.01 -13.79
C TYR A 156 10.62 -7.85 -13.57
N THR A 157 9.48 -7.29 -13.87
CA THR A 157 8.18 -7.95 -13.76
C THR A 157 7.54 -8.03 -15.14
N ALA A 158 7.22 -9.24 -15.56
CA ALA A 158 6.44 -9.48 -16.75
C ALA A 158 4.96 -9.62 -16.38
N ALA A 159 4.07 -9.31 -17.32
CA ALA A 159 2.64 -9.52 -17.17
C ALA A 159 2.16 -10.56 -18.16
N PHE A 160 1.48 -11.57 -17.67
CA PHE A 160 0.87 -12.60 -18.49
C PHE A 160 -0.65 -12.61 -18.35
N ASN A 161 -1.31 -12.92 -19.44
CA ASN A 161 -2.73 -13.21 -19.47
C ASN A 161 -3.03 -14.47 -18.69
N ALA A 162 -3.72 -14.37 -17.60
CA ALA A 162 -4.36 -15.52 -17.00
C ALA A 162 -5.85 -15.45 -17.22
N LYS A 163 -6.44 -16.63 -17.29
CA LYS A 163 -7.84 -16.89 -17.64
C LYS A 163 -8.89 -16.28 -16.69
N TYR A 164 -8.49 -15.46 -15.74
CA TYR A 164 -9.35 -14.82 -14.75
C TYR A 164 -9.82 -13.43 -15.11
N GLY A 165 -9.27 -12.83 -16.15
CA GLY A 165 -9.75 -11.59 -16.71
C GLY A 165 -9.69 -11.69 -18.22
N GLN A 166 -10.73 -11.25 -18.89
CA GLN A 166 -10.88 -11.43 -20.34
C GLN A 166 -9.84 -10.68 -21.18
N GLN A 167 -9.08 -9.79 -20.60
CA GLN A 167 -7.88 -9.19 -21.20
C GLN A 167 -6.94 -8.85 -20.07
N ALA A 168 -5.94 -9.64 -19.90
CA ALA A 168 -4.96 -9.39 -18.86
C ALA A 168 -4.10 -8.18 -19.18
N ALA A 169 -3.35 -7.77 -18.21
CA ALA A 169 -2.35 -6.71 -18.16
C ALA A 169 -1.28 -6.77 -19.28
N ALA A 170 -1.69 -7.06 -20.51
CA ALA A 170 -0.84 -7.00 -21.68
C ALA A 170 -0.30 -5.57 -21.80
N GLY A 171 1.03 -5.42 -21.73
CA GLY A 171 1.68 -4.12 -21.75
C GLY A 171 2.13 -3.59 -20.38
N TYR A 172 1.83 -4.28 -19.29
CA TYR A 172 2.29 -3.92 -17.94
C TYR A 172 3.60 -4.61 -17.52
N ASN A 173 4.49 -4.82 -18.49
CA ASN A 173 5.86 -5.21 -18.17
C ASN A 173 6.60 -4.00 -17.65
N HIS A 174 7.33 -4.15 -16.55
CA HIS A 174 8.07 -3.04 -15.98
C HIS A 174 9.38 -3.47 -15.35
N LEU A 175 10.34 -2.56 -15.38
CA LEU A 175 11.60 -2.65 -14.67
C LEU A 175 11.62 -1.61 -13.56
N GLN A 176 11.75 -2.06 -12.34
CA GLN A 176 11.75 -1.22 -11.17
C GLN A 176 13.12 -1.24 -10.49
N PHE A 177 13.59 -0.08 -10.09
CA PHE A 177 14.77 0.10 -9.26
C PHE A 177 14.37 0.41 -7.83
N ASN A 178 15.01 -0.24 -6.88
CA ASN A 178 14.82 -0.05 -5.46
C ASN A 178 16.17 0.21 -4.80
N PHE A 179 16.19 1.22 -3.95
CA PHE A 179 17.35 1.54 -3.12
C PHE A 179 16.88 1.83 -1.70
N ASN A 180 17.63 1.32 -0.72
CA ASN A 180 17.38 1.60 0.67
C ASN A 180 18.71 1.67 1.40
N PHE A 181 18.91 2.77 2.09
CA PHE A 181 20.11 3.07 2.85
C PHE A 181 19.74 3.36 4.30
N ARG A 182 20.45 2.77 5.25
CA ARG A 182 20.26 2.98 6.67
C ARG A 182 21.62 3.18 7.32
N HIS A 183 21.75 4.22 8.12
CA HIS A 183 22.98 4.48 8.86
C HIS A 183 22.65 4.69 10.33
N TYR A 184 23.48 4.12 11.18
CA TYR A 184 23.36 4.14 12.63
C TYR A 184 24.65 4.73 13.21
N VAL A 185 24.52 5.87 13.88
CA VAL A 185 25.63 6.64 14.45
C VAL A 185 25.49 6.66 15.96
N PRO A 186 26.41 6.02 16.71
CA PRO A 186 26.40 6.10 18.16
C PRO A 186 26.80 7.52 18.58
N LEU A 187 25.91 8.26 19.25
CA LEU A 187 26.19 9.59 19.76
C LEU A 187 26.72 9.56 21.18
N TYR A 188 26.20 8.67 22.01
CA TYR A 188 26.66 8.54 23.39
C TYR A 188 26.67 7.07 23.80
N ARG A 189 27.88 6.48 23.81
CA ARG A 189 28.11 5.07 24.18
C ARG A 189 27.07 4.14 23.48
N ASP A 190 26.46 3.24 24.27
CA ASP A 190 25.38 2.34 23.86
C ASP A 190 23.97 2.89 24.18
N ARG A 191 23.88 4.14 24.67
CA ARG A 191 22.64 4.73 25.16
C ARG A 191 21.90 5.57 24.14
N VAL A 192 22.63 6.32 23.30
CA VAL A 192 22.01 7.23 22.33
C VAL A 192 22.55 6.92 20.94
N THR A 193 21.64 6.61 20.03
CA THR A 193 21.95 6.32 18.62
C THR A 193 21.12 7.24 17.73
N PHE A 194 21.79 7.94 16.83
CA PHE A 194 21.13 8.62 15.73
C PHE A 194 21.01 7.66 14.55
N ALA A 195 19.81 7.44 14.11
CA ALA A 195 19.52 6.55 13.00
C ALA A 195 18.77 7.30 11.88
N TYR A 196 19.21 7.11 10.65
CA TYR A 196 18.45 7.63 9.52
C TYR A 196 18.39 6.62 8.38
N ARG A 197 17.33 6.72 7.61
CA ARG A 197 17.04 5.88 6.47
C ARG A 197 16.67 6.76 5.28
N LEU A 198 17.18 6.41 4.12
CA LEU A 198 16.78 6.95 2.83
C LEU A 198 16.34 5.79 1.95
N GLY A 199 15.21 5.92 1.31
CA GLY A 199 14.71 4.88 0.41
C GLY A 199 14.06 5.47 -0.81
N THR A 200 14.14 4.75 -1.91
CA THR A 200 13.43 5.09 -3.15
C THR A 200 13.05 3.84 -3.92
N GLN A 201 11.94 3.94 -4.61
CA GLN A 201 11.45 2.94 -5.55
C GLN A 201 10.92 3.68 -6.77
N ASN A 202 11.42 3.34 -7.95
CA ASN A 202 11.05 3.99 -9.20
C ASN A 202 10.92 2.99 -10.33
N ASN A 203 9.94 3.17 -11.19
CA ASN A 203 9.86 2.48 -12.45
C ASN A 203 10.86 3.11 -13.43
N ILE A 204 11.81 2.32 -13.94
CA ILE A 204 12.81 2.78 -14.91
C ILE A 204 12.27 2.62 -16.32
N ALA A 205 11.51 1.57 -16.57
CA ALA A 205 10.92 1.27 -17.86
C ALA A 205 9.60 0.53 -17.71
N GLY A 206 8.70 0.72 -18.65
CA GLY A 206 7.42 0.07 -18.71
C GLY A 206 6.38 0.69 -17.76
N LYS A 207 5.25 0.01 -17.65
CA LYS A 207 4.13 0.42 -16.77
C LYS A 207 3.87 -0.67 -15.74
N SER A 208 3.71 -0.29 -14.49
CA SER A 208 3.24 -1.21 -13.45
C SER A 208 1.75 -1.04 -13.22
N PRO A 209 1.00 -2.11 -12.98
CA PRO A 209 -0.43 -2.01 -12.72
C PRO A 209 -0.69 -1.34 -11.36
N PHE A 210 -1.84 -0.66 -11.24
CA PHE A 210 -2.18 0.15 -10.06
C PHE A 210 -2.10 -0.66 -8.76
N TYR A 211 -2.51 -1.91 -8.77
CA TYR A 211 -2.51 -2.77 -7.57
C TYR A 211 -1.11 -3.18 -7.11
N MET A 212 -0.09 -3.01 -7.94
CA MET A 212 1.32 -3.19 -7.56
C MET A 212 1.96 -1.88 -7.09
N ASN A 213 1.45 -0.73 -7.49
CA ASN A 213 1.99 0.58 -7.16
C ASN A 213 1.82 0.98 -5.69
N THR A 214 0.99 0.26 -4.97
CA THR A 214 0.83 0.42 -3.52
C THR A 214 1.89 -0.32 -2.69
N TYR A 215 2.78 -1.09 -3.32
CA TYR A 215 3.75 -1.90 -2.60
C TYR A 215 5.15 -1.31 -2.62
N LEU A 216 5.82 -1.45 -1.49
CA LEU A 216 7.25 -1.25 -1.38
C LEU A 216 7.93 -2.61 -1.51
N ASN A 217 8.68 -2.80 -2.59
CA ASN A 217 9.45 -4.00 -2.79
C ASN A 217 10.63 -4.08 -1.81
N THR A 218 10.87 -5.25 -1.27
CA THR A 218 12.01 -5.55 -0.41
C THR A 218 12.75 -6.79 -0.93
N LEU A 219 14.03 -6.91 -0.63
CA LEU A 219 14.85 -8.05 -1.07
C LEU A 219 14.31 -9.39 -0.57
N PHE A 220 13.89 -9.43 0.67
CA PHE A 220 13.34 -10.63 1.27
C PHE A 220 11.88 -10.43 1.60
N ILE A 221 11.13 -11.52 1.50
CA ILE A 221 9.71 -11.54 1.83
C ILE A 221 9.52 -11.31 3.31
N GLN A 222 9.36 -10.06 3.70
CA GLN A 222 8.93 -9.68 5.02
C GLN A 222 7.45 -9.26 4.99
N ARG A 223 6.83 -9.16 6.15
CA ARG A 223 5.44 -8.66 6.29
C ARG A 223 5.21 -7.29 5.64
N VAL A 224 6.28 -6.54 5.50
CA VAL A 224 6.33 -5.19 4.92
C VAL A 224 5.93 -5.12 3.45
N MET A 225 5.95 -6.23 2.74
CA MET A 225 5.62 -6.26 1.31
C MET A 225 4.19 -5.77 0.99
N TYR A 226 3.32 -5.73 1.97
CA TYR A 226 1.93 -5.27 1.81
C TYR A 226 1.72 -3.82 2.22
N GLU A 227 2.78 -3.15 2.62
CA GLU A 227 2.75 -1.74 2.99
C GLU A 227 3.48 -0.96 1.89
N GLY A 228 2.77 -0.06 1.25
CA GLY A 228 3.37 0.93 0.35
C GLY A 228 4.03 2.06 1.12
N LEU A 229 4.08 3.23 0.54
CA LEU A 229 4.47 4.44 1.24
C LEU A 229 3.34 4.81 2.22
N GLY A 230 3.61 4.71 3.50
CA GLY A 230 2.66 4.84 4.60
C GLY A 230 2.76 3.69 5.60
N GLY A 231 2.22 3.86 6.78
CA GLY A 231 2.25 2.88 7.86
C GLY A 231 3.54 2.91 8.68
N ALA A 232 3.63 1.99 9.62
CA ALA A 232 4.67 2.00 10.64
C ALA A 232 6.11 1.80 10.11
N ASN A 233 6.26 1.24 8.92
CA ASN A 233 7.57 0.80 8.41
C ASN A 233 8.17 1.71 7.34
N SER A 234 7.41 2.64 6.78
CA SER A 234 7.91 3.55 5.74
C SER A 234 7.67 5.02 6.06
N LEU A 235 6.45 5.43 6.27
CA LEU A 235 6.08 6.82 6.54
C LEU A 235 5.01 6.85 7.63
N ARG A 236 5.44 7.05 8.87
CA ARG A 236 4.55 7.11 10.05
C ARG A 236 3.67 8.35 9.99
N GLY A 237 2.44 8.25 10.47
CA GLY A 237 1.45 9.34 10.38
C GLY A 237 0.60 9.32 9.11
N ILE A 238 0.98 8.55 8.09
CA ILE A 238 0.17 8.28 6.90
C ILE A 238 -0.29 6.83 6.94
N MET A 239 -1.56 6.59 6.65
CA MET A 239 -2.12 5.24 6.61
C MET A 239 -1.52 4.42 5.46
N ARG A 240 -1.48 3.11 5.62
CA ARG A 240 -1.04 2.17 4.59
C ARG A 240 -1.88 2.29 3.32
N ASN A 241 -1.25 2.05 2.17
CA ASN A 241 -1.92 2.00 0.86
C ASN A 241 -2.68 3.28 0.49
N ARG A 242 -2.28 4.44 1.04
CA ARG A 242 -2.87 5.74 0.71
C ARG A 242 -2.20 6.42 -0.46
N ILE A 243 -0.97 6.07 -0.74
CA ILE A 243 -0.19 6.67 -1.82
C ILE A 243 -0.09 5.66 -2.95
N LEU A 244 -0.64 6.02 -4.09
CA LEU A 244 -0.53 5.29 -5.34
C LEU A 244 0.40 6.07 -6.26
N ALA A 245 1.55 5.51 -6.57
CA ALA A 245 2.55 6.16 -7.41
C ALA A 245 3.42 5.14 -8.12
N ASN A 246 3.89 5.49 -9.32
CA ASN A 246 4.86 4.70 -10.08
C ASN A 246 6.26 4.76 -9.46
N GLY A 247 6.54 5.83 -8.74
CA GLY A 247 7.77 5.98 -8.00
C GLY A 247 7.66 6.93 -6.83
N PHE A 248 8.44 6.68 -5.81
CA PHE A 248 8.51 7.49 -4.60
C PHE A 248 9.88 7.42 -3.94
N ALA A 249 10.16 8.44 -3.14
CA ALA A 249 11.30 8.49 -2.23
C ALA A 249 10.82 8.80 -0.81
N TYR A 250 11.56 8.34 0.19
CA TYR A 250 11.23 8.60 1.57
C TYR A 250 12.48 8.67 2.45
N ALA A 251 12.37 9.43 3.52
CA ALA A 251 13.40 9.55 4.54
C ALA A 251 12.79 9.37 5.93
N ASN A 252 13.52 8.68 6.79
CA ASN A 252 13.16 8.54 8.19
C ASN A 252 14.36 8.94 9.04
N VAL A 253 14.13 9.70 10.09
CA VAL A 253 15.15 10.09 11.06
C VAL A 253 14.65 9.73 12.46
N GLU A 254 15.51 9.13 13.28
CA GLU A 254 15.21 8.73 14.64
C GLU A 254 16.37 9.04 15.58
N LEU A 255 16.06 9.58 16.73
CA LEU A 255 17.00 9.65 17.84
C LEU A 255 16.59 8.62 18.89
N ARG A 256 17.31 7.50 18.93
CA ARG A 256 17.01 6.38 19.84
C ARG A 256 17.78 6.55 21.14
N ALA A 257 17.09 6.72 22.26
CA ALA A 257 17.69 6.89 23.57
C ALA A 257 17.20 5.81 24.55
N LYS A 258 18.12 5.07 25.17
CA LYS A 258 17.84 4.18 26.29
C LYS A 258 17.92 5.02 27.58
N VAL A 259 16.79 5.54 28.01
CA VAL A 259 16.72 6.53 29.12
C VAL A 259 16.97 5.87 30.44
N VAL A 260 16.34 4.75 30.73
CA VAL A 260 16.48 3.99 31.96
C VAL A 260 16.88 2.56 31.64
N LYS A 261 17.88 2.03 32.31
CA LYS A 261 18.28 0.62 32.29
C LYS A 261 18.14 0.05 33.68
N PHE A 262 17.53 -1.13 33.79
CA PHE A 262 17.38 -1.83 35.05
C PHE A 262 17.38 -3.34 34.85
N ASP A 263 17.72 -4.08 35.89
CA ASP A 263 17.78 -5.52 35.88
C ASP A 263 16.68 -6.11 36.78
N ILE A 264 16.02 -7.13 36.33
CA ILE A 264 15.07 -7.92 37.13
C ILE A 264 15.51 -9.39 37.03
N GLY A 265 16.09 -9.89 38.12
CA GLY A 265 16.65 -11.23 38.15
C GLY A 265 17.85 -11.36 37.19
N LYS A 266 17.73 -12.24 36.19
CA LYS A 266 18.76 -12.45 35.15
C LYS A 266 18.48 -11.73 33.84
N GLN A 267 17.45 -10.90 33.81
CA GLN A 267 17.03 -10.20 32.60
C GLN A 267 17.33 -8.71 32.66
N HIS A 268 17.82 -8.19 31.55
CA HIS A 268 18.17 -6.78 31.38
C HIS A 268 17.06 -6.05 30.64
N PHE A 269 16.50 -5.03 31.25
CA PHE A 269 15.43 -4.20 30.68
C PHE A 269 15.92 -2.78 30.44
N TYR A 270 15.27 -2.11 29.48
CA TYR A 270 15.42 -0.68 29.33
C TYR A 270 14.12 -0.02 28.91
N ILE A 271 13.95 1.23 29.29
CA ILE A 271 12.94 2.13 28.76
C ILE A 271 13.63 3.01 27.73
N GLY A 272 13.12 2.99 26.50
CA GLY A 272 13.65 3.76 25.39
C GLY A 272 12.66 4.82 24.89
N LEU A 273 13.19 5.96 24.48
CA LEU A 273 12.47 6.99 23.74
C LEU A 273 13.07 7.08 22.33
N ALA A 274 12.21 7.23 21.33
CA ALA A 274 12.64 7.35 19.95
C ALA A 274 11.80 8.41 19.23
N PRO A 275 12.05 9.72 19.48
CA PRO A 275 11.47 10.74 18.62
C PRO A 275 11.89 10.50 17.17
N CYS A 276 10.94 10.71 16.28
CA CYS A 276 11.11 10.41 14.87
C CYS A 276 10.51 11.50 13.98
N PHE A 277 11.10 11.65 12.80
CA PHE A 277 10.61 12.51 11.74
C PHE A 277 10.67 11.74 10.41
N ASP A 278 9.58 11.75 9.67
CA ASP A 278 9.45 11.06 8.39
C ASP A 278 9.07 12.04 7.28
N LEU A 279 9.68 11.85 6.12
CA LEU A 279 9.42 12.61 4.91
C LEU A 279 9.17 11.67 3.75
N GLY A 280 8.17 11.95 2.92
CA GLY A 280 7.87 11.21 1.70
C GLY A 280 7.64 12.14 0.51
N LEU A 281 8.05 11.68 -0.66
CA LEU A 281 7.93 12.39 -1.93
C LEU A 281 7.49 11.41 -3.01
N ILE A 282 6.50 11.78 -3.81
CA ILE A 282 6.16 11.11 -5.06
C ILE A 282 7.14 11.59 -6.11
N THR A 283 7.95 10.68 -6.65
CA THR A 283 8.94 10.96 -7.71
C THR A 283 8.38 10.73 -9.10
N GLN A 284 7.45 9.79 -9.21
CA GLN A 284 6.75 9.46 -10.45
C GLN A 284 5.27 9.27 -10.12
N PRO A 285 4.39 10.21 -10.49
CA PRO A 285 2.97 10.07 -10.25
C PRO A 285 2.39 8.88 -11.03
N TYR A 286 1.23 8.44 -10.63
CA TYR A 286 0.45 7.49 -11.42
C TYR A 286 -0.01 8.18 -12.72
N ASP A 287 0.10 7.44 -13.82
CA ASP A 287 -0.22 7.96 -15.15
C ASP A 287 -1.75 7.98 -15.36
N LEU A 288 -2.34 9.16 -15.19
CA LEU A 288 -3.76 9.42 -15.35
C LEU A 288 -4.01 10.41 -16.48
N ASP A 289 -4.87 10.03 -17.40
CA ASP A 289 -5.45 10.98 -18.36
C ASP A 289 -6.67 11.67 -17.71
N PHE A 290 -6.41 12.80 -17.08
CA PHE A 290 -7.42 13.52 -16.31
C PHE A 290 -8.56 14.07 -17.18
N GLU A 291 -8.31 14.35 -18.47
CA GLU A 291 -9.34 14.82 -19.38
C GLU A 291 -10.30 13.69 -19.77
N VAL A 292 -9.80 12.48 -19.97
CA VAL A 292 -10.63 11.28 -20.16
C VAL A 292 -11.51 11.04 -18.94
N VAL A 293 -10.92 11.14 -17.74
CA VAL A 293 -11.67 10.97 -16.49
C VAL A 293 -12.78 12.02 -16.36
N LYS A 294 -12.48 13.28 -16.61
CA LYS A 294 -13.47 14.36 -16.56
C LYS A 294 -14.62 14.15 -17.55
N ALA A 295 -14.28 13.74 -18.79
CA ALA A 295 -15.27 13.49 -19.82
C ALA A 295 -16.20 12.32 -19.43
N ALA A 296 -15.63 11.21 -18.97
CA ALA A 296 -16.38 10.05 -18.52
C ALA A 296 -17.24 10.36 -17.29
N TYR A 297 -16.68 11.09 -16.34
CA TYR A 297 -17.41 11.57 -15.16
C TYR A 297 -18.59 12.49 -15.52
N ALA A 298 -18.43 13.39 -16.49
CA ALA A 298 -19.49 14.29 -16.90
C ALA A 298 -20.72 13.58 -17.48
N VAL A 299 -20.49 12.44 -18.13
CA VAL A 299 -21.55 11.62 -18.74
C VAL A 299 -22.22 10.69 -17.72
N ASP A 300 -21.57 10.42 -16.61
CA ASP A 300 -22.11 9.57 -15.56
C ASP A 300 -23.35 10.22 -14.91
N LYS A 301 -24.47 9.53 -15.01
CA LYS A 301 -25.80 9.98 -14.54
C LYS A 301 -26.12 9.49 -13.12
N ASP A 302 -25.15 8.96 -12.39
CA ASP A 302 -25.39 8.51 -11.03
C ASP A 302 -25.93 9.66 -10.16
N PRO A 303 -27.13 9.53 -9.58
CA PRO A 303 -27.71 10.58 -8.72
C PRO A 303 -26.93 10.79 -7.43
N LEU A 304 -26.10 9.83 -7.03
CA LEU A 304 -25.24 9.91 -5.84
C LEU A 304 -23.84 10.47 -6.15
N LYS A 305 -23.63 10.89 -7.38
CA LYS A 305 -22.36 11.46 -7.83
C LYS A 305 -22.03 12.73 -7.07
N ARG A 306 -20.88 12.74 -6.43
CA ARG A 306 -20.33 13.90 -5.72
C ARG A 306 -19.50 14.75 -6.68
N ASP A 307 -19.09 15.93 -6.26
CA ASP A 307 -18.13 16.71 -7.03
C ASP A 307 -16.87 15.89 -7.31
N LEU A 308 -16.32 16.01 -8.53
CA LEU A 308 -15.12 15.26 -8.92
C LEU A 308 -13.95 15.50 -7.96
N ASN A 309 -13.84 16.73 -7.45
CA ASN A 309 -12.81 17.11 -6.49
C ASN A 309 -12.94 16.40 -5.13
N GLU A 310 -14.08 15.83 -4.82
CA GLU A 310 -14.26 15.04 -3.60
C GLU A 310 -13.73 13.61 -3.73
N TYR A 311 -13.44 13.16 -4.96
CA TYR A 311 -12.88 11.85 -5.24
C TYR A 311 -11.36 11.85 -5.33
N PHE A 312 -10.74 12.99 -5.43
CA PHE A 312 -9.29 13.20 -5.52
C PHE A 312 -8.82 14.17 -4.41
#